data_d21e4d98a0097cf454e1b2396d7fff97
#
_entry.id   d21e4d98a0097cf454e1b2396d7fff97
#
_cell.length_a   1.000
_cell.length_b   1.000
_cell.length_c   1.000
_cell.angle_alpha   90.00
_cell.angle_beta   90.00
_cell.angle_gamma   90.00
#
_symmetry.space_group_name_H-M   'P 1'
#
loop_
_entity.id
_entity.type
_entity.pdbx_description
1 polymer ?
#
loop_
_entity_poly.entity_id
_entity_poly.type
_entity_poly.pdbx_seq_one_letter_code
_entity_poly.pdbx_strand_id
1 'polypeptide(L)'
;ITLEILISLFILVASISAAVMVSFGNQSTVVDTQLSNQALYIARQEMETARGASRQDFNSIISSSSAEGIYLKEILVENIDAYTKKVTSRVSWKTEVLRPQKIELLTFLTNFKSLQESGGDSGGGGLSGDWKNPRTLGSVDLGPGNESVDLDVLNKIVYLAAQASDKKKPDFYIIDATDGEHPLVKSNLNTGPGLNALDVAGQYVYLANRDADAQLQIINASDLNNPVLIKSYKLPNTSDDDGIPLSIFYASSKIYLGMKKNNGPEFNIIDVSNPNNPVLLGSYEINDNANDIYINS
;
A
#
# COMPACT_ATOMS: atom_id res chain seq x y z
N ILE A 1 29.87 -18.40 67.06
CA ILE A 1 28.87 -17.32 67.32
C ILE A 1 29.27 -16.02 66.63
N THR A 2 30.53 -15.54 66.74
CA THR A 2 30.98 -14.28 66.12
C THR A 2 31.04 -14.38 64.57
N LEU A 3 31.49 -15.51 64.00
CA LEU A 3 31.59 -15.75 62.58
C LEU A 3 30.20 -15.86 61.95
N GLU A 4 29.26 -16.54 62.57
CA GLU A 4 27.88 -16.73 62.12
C GLU A 4 27.13 -15.39 62.04
N ILE A 5 27.33 -14.52 63.05
CA ILE A 5 26.74 -13.18 63.10
C ILE A 5 27.28 -12.35 61.92
N LEU A 6 28.59 -12.45 61.66
CA LEU A 6 29.26 -11.70 60.61
C LEU A 6 28.80 -12.13 59.20
N ILE A 7 28.61 -13.45 58.98
CA ILE A 7 28.06 -14.01 57.72
C ILE A 7 26.59 -13.60 57.56
N SER A 8 25.78 -13.68 58.61
CA SER A 8 24.39 -13.28 58.58
C SER A 8 24.23 -11.79 58.28
N LEU A 9 25.06 -10.95 58.84
CA LEU A 9 25.08 -9.51 58.60
C LEU A 9 25.47 -9.21 57.13
N PHE A 10 26.49 -9.90 56.60
CA PHE A 10 26.90 -9.76 55.20
C PHE A 10 25.80 -10.13 54.24
N ILE A 11 25.11 -11.27 54.45
CA ILE A 11 23.98 -11.70 53.62
C ILE A 11 22.84 -10.69 53.71
N LEU A 12 22.55 -10.17 54.89
CA LEU A 12 21.51 -9.16 55.09
C LEU A 12 21.82 -7.87 54.30
N VAL A 13 23.05 -7.34 54.42
CA VAL A 13 23.47 -6.16 53.69
C VAL A 13 23.48 -6.37 52.18
N ALA A 14 23.93 -7.53 51.71
CA ALA A 14 23.91 -7.87 50.29
C ALA A 14 22.47 -7.95 49.74
N SER A 15 21.56 -8.54 50.51
CA SER A 15 20.12 -8.67 50.12
C SER A 15 19.43 -7.31 50.08
N ILE A 16 19.68 -6.42 51.04
CA ILE A 16 19.17 -5.05 51.06
C ILE A 16 19.72 -4.27 49.89
N SER A 17 21.01 -4.38 49.62
CA SER A 17 21.66 -3.68 48.49
C SER A 17 21.07 -4.13 47.14
N ALA A 18 20.84 -5.45 46.99
CA ALA A 18 20.22 -5.97 45.76
C ALA A 18 18.79 -5.46 45.60
N ALA A 19 17.98 -5.45 46.64
CA ALA A 19 16.61 -4.96 46.64
C ALA A 19 16.55 -3.45 46.29
N VAL A 20 17.45 -2.67 46.83
CA VAL A 20 17.60 -1.23 46.55
C VAL A 20 17.96 -1.03 45.07
N MET A 21 18.96 -1.76 44.54
CA MET A 21 19.35 -1.66 43.13
C MET A 21 18.21 -2.02 42.17
N VAL A 22 17.44 -3.06 42.47
CA VAL A 22 16.27 -3.43 41.65
C VAL A 22 15.19 -2.35 41.72
N SER A 23 14.92 -1.79 42.91
CA SER A 23 13.96 -0.71 43.06
C SER A 23 14.34 0.54 42.30
N PHE A 24 15.58 0.98 42.35
CA PHE A 24 16.07 2.13 41.59
C PHE A 24 16.06 1.85 40.07
N GLY A 25 16.44 0.64 39.64
CA GLY A 25 16.39 0.23 38.24
C GLY A 25 14.97 0.30 37.66
N ASN A 26 13.98 -0.19 38.42
CA ASN A 26 12.57 -0.11 38.01
C ASN A 26 12.05 1.33 37.96
N GLN A 27 12.40 2.19 38.91
CA GLN A 27 12.02 3.60 38.89
C GLN A 27 12.60 4.33 37.66
N SER A 28 13.87 4.10 37.34
CA SER A 28 14.50 4.69 36.15
C SER A 28 13.76 4.30 34.88
N THR A 29 13.40 3.02 34.71
CA THR A 29 12.67 2.53 33.55
C THR A 29 11.27 3.14 33.44
N VAL A 30 10.56 3.31 34.55
CA VAL A 30 9.23 3.94 34.57
C VAL A 30 9.32 5.42 34.16
N VAL A 31 10.29 6.15 34.70
CA VAL A 31 10.50 7.56 34.35
C VAL A 31 10.88 7.72 32.87
N ASP A 32 11.79 6.90 32.35
CA ASP A 32 12.18 6.92 30.95
C ASP A 32 11.00 6.62 30.02
N THR A 33 10.13 5.67 30.39
CA THR A 33 8.90 5.36 29.64
C THR A 33 7.92 6.54 29.66
N GLN A 34 7.71 7.19 30.80
CA GLN A 34 6.83 8.36 30.87
C GLN A 34 7.34 9.51 30.05
N LEU A 35 8.65 9.83 30.12
CA LEU A 35 9.26 10.89 29.32
C LEU A 35 9.19 10.59 27.83
N SER A 36 9.39 9.33 27.41
CA SER A 36 9.27 8.91 26.03
C SER A 36 7.83 9.05 25.51
N ASN A 37 6.83 8.67 26.31
CA ASN A 37 5.41 8.83 25.93
C ASN A 37 5.03 10.31 25.82
N GLN A 38 5.52 11.16 26.71
CA GLN A 38 5.31 12.59 26.64
C GLN A 38 6.00 13.21 25.41
N ALA A 39 7.23 12.81 25.11
CA ALA A 39 7.94 13.24 23.91
C ALA A 39 7.22 12.81 22.62
N LEU A 40 6.66 11.60 22.58
CA LEU A 40 5.87 11.11 21.45
C LEU A 40 4.59 11.94 21.27
N TYR A 41 3.91 12.29 22.37
CA TYR A 41 2.73 13.16 22.32
C TYR A 41 3.09 14.54 21.75
N ILE A 42 4.17 15.15 22.23
CA ILE A 42 4.66 16.45 21.74
C ILE A 42 5.02 16.34 20.26
N ALA A 43 5.74 15.29 19.83
CA ALA A 43 6.11 15.09 18.44
C ALA A 43 4.89 14.97 17.51
N ARG A 44 3.83 14.28 17.95
CA ARG A 44 2.55 14.18 17.22
C ARG A 44 1.86 15.53 17.12
N GLN A 45 1.82 16.30 18.22
CA GLN A 45 1.21 17.63 18.24
C GLN A 45 1.91 18.60 17.28
N GLU A 46 3.24 18.63 17.29
CA GLU A 46 4.03 19.46 16.36
C GLU A 46 3.80 19.02 14.90
N MET A 47 3.70 17.72 14.65
CA MET A 47 3.41 17.19 13.32
C MET A 47 2.01 17.60 12.83
N GLU A 48 0.99 17.52 13.68
CA GLU A 48 -0.36 17.96 13.32
C GLU A 48 -0.46 19.48 13.12
N THR A 49 0.32 20.25 13.88
CA THR A 49 0.46 21.69 13.67
C THR A 49 1.05 22.00 12.29
N ALA A 50 2.13 21.30 11.91
CA ALA A 50 2.73 21.42 10.59
C ALA A 50 1.76 21.01 9.47
N ARG A 51 0.98 19.94 9.65
CA ARG A 51 -0.08 19.54 8.71
C ARG A 51 -1.19 20.58 8.58
N GLY A 52 -1.61 21.17 9.70
CA GLY A 52 -2.58 22.27 9.72
C GLY A 52 -2.08 23.49 8.97
N ALA A 53 -0.85 23.91 9.21
CA ALA A 53 -0.21 25.02 8.51
C ALA A 53 -0.10 24.75 7.00
N SER A 54 0.25 23.51 6.59
CA SER A 54 0.39 23.15 5.18
C SER A 54 -0.93 23.29 4.40
N ARG A 55 -2.05 23.03 5.05
CA ARG A 55 -3.40 23.19 4.44
C ARG A 55 -3.77 24.64 4.22
N GLN A 56 -3.25 25.56 5.04
CA GLN A 56 -3.49 27.00 4.90
C GLN A 56 -2.52 27.60 3.89
N ASP A 57 -1.24 27.39 4.08
CA ASP A 57 -0.18 27.85 3.19
C ASP A 57 0.99 26.86 3.21
N PHE A 58 1.15 26.11 2.12
CA PHE A 58 2.22 25.12 1.96
C PHE A 58 3.62 25.74 2.03
N ASN A 59 3.79 26.99 1.58
CA ASN A 59 5.07 27.66 1.55
C ASN A 59 5.49 28.18 2.93
N SER A 60 4.53 28.42 3.83
CA SER A 60 4.81 28.90 5.18
C SER A 60 5.47 27.86 6.10
N ILE A 61 5.48 26.58 5.71
CA ILE A 61 6.11 25.53 6.51
C ILE A 61 7.62 25.61 6.32
N ILE A 62 8.30 26.00 7.37
CA ILE A 62 9.75 26.11 7.46
C ILE A 62 10.27 25.33 8.67
N SER A 63 11.54 25.01 8.65
CA SER A 63 12.20 24.39 9.80
C SER A 63 12.17 25.34 10.99
N SER A 64 11.84 24.81 12.16
CA SER A 64 11.73 25.58 13.40
C SER A 64 12.24 24.76 14.59
N SER A 65 12.64 25.42 15.64
CA SER A 65 13.09 24.80 16.89
C SER A 65 12.58 25.62 18.08
N SER A 66 12.11 24.94 19.12
CA SER A 66 11.66 25.55 20.37
C SER A 66 11.91 24.60 21.54
N ALA A 67 11.96 25.16 22.76
CA ALA A 67 12.14 24.37 23.97
C ALA A 67 10.86 24.43 24.82
N GLU A 68 10.50 23.31 25.43
CA GLU A 68 9.39 23.18 26.37
C GLU A 68 9.81 22.28 27.54
N GLY A 69 10.07 22.89 28.68
CA GLY A 69 10.63 22.18 29.83
C GLY A 69 11.98 21.54 29.50
N ILE A 70 12.06 20.23 29.61
CA ILE A 70 13.26 19.45 29.30
C ILE A 70 13.38 19.06 27.82
N TYR A 71 12.32 19.30 27.04
CA TYR A 71 12.23 18.86 25.64
C TYR A 71 12.68 19.97 24.70
N LEU A 72 13.55 19.61 23.75
CA LEU A 72 13.84 20.39 22.56
C LEU A 72 12.99 19.85 21.41
N LYS A 73 12.12 20.69 20.87
CA LYS A 73 11.21 20.39 19.77
C LYS A 73 11.79 20.98 18.49
N GLU A 74 11.86 20.18 17.44
CA GLU A 74 12.35 20.60 16.13
C GLU A 74 11.41 20.10 15.04
N ILE A 75 11.02 21.00 14.16
CA ILE A 75 10.40 20.66 12.87
C ILE A 75 11.48 20.86 11.81
N LEU A 76 11.86 19.80 11.13
CA LEU A 76 12.81 19.83 10.02
C LEU A 76 12.04 19.67 8.72
N VAL A 77 12.22 20.60 7.80
CA VAL A 77 11.54 20.62 6.51
C VAL A 77 12.58 20.52 5.41
N GLU A 78 12.41 19.51 4.56
CA GLU A 78 13.20 19.24 3.38
C GLU A 78 12.28 19.32 2.14
N ASN A 79 12.59 20.16 1.17
CA ASN A 79 11.85 20.20 -0.09
C ASN A 79 12.34 19.06 -0.98
N ILE A 80 11.43 18.12 -1.30
CA ILE A 80 11.71 17.03 -2.22
C ILE A 80 11.56 17.50 -3.66
N ASP A 81 10.46 18.24 -3.92
CA ASP A 81 10.16 18.88 -5.20
C ASP A 81 9.34 20.16 -4.97
N ALA A 82 8.83 20.78 -6.06
CA ALA A 82 8.03 22.00 -5.98
C ALA A 82 6.71 21.84 -5.22
N TYR A 83 6.23 20.60 -5.07
CA TYR A 83 4.90 20.28 -4.53
C TYR A 83 4.96 19.38 -3.30
N THR A 84 6.13 18.85 -2.95
CA THR A 84 6.28 17.86 -1.87
C THR A 84 7.37 18.30 -0.90
N LYS A 85 7.03 18.35 0.37
CA LYS A 85 7.96 18.55 1.48
C LYS A 85 7.99 17.33 2.37
N LYS A 86 9.18 16.90 2.74
CA LYS A 86 9.40 15.94 3.81
C LYS A 86 9.51 16.70 5.11
N VAL A 87 8.66 16.38 6.07
CA VAL A 87 8.61 17.00 7.37
C VAL A 87 8.95 15.97 8.43
N THR A 88 9.95 16.29 9.26
CA THR A 88 10.33 15.46 10.40
C THR A 88 10.11 16.26 11.68
N SER A 89 9.24 15.75 12.55
CA SER A 89 9.10 16.24 13.91
C SER A 89 10.06 15.46 14.81
N ARG A 90 11.02 16.15 15.41
CA ARG A 90 12.01 15.59 16.33
C ARG A 90 11.82 16.20 17.70
N VAL A 91 11.70 15.35 18.71
CA VAL A 91 11.71 15.78 20.11
C VAL A 91 12.87 15.08 20.81
N SER A 92 13.77 15.86 21.40
CA SER A 92 14.92 15.36 22.12
C SER A 92 14.93 15.86 23.57
N TRP A 93 15.42 15.02 24.48
CA TRP A 93 15.54 15.34 25.90
C TRP A 93 16.77 14.65 26.52
N LYS A 94 17.12 15.06 27.71
CA LYS A 94 18.20 14.44 28.46
C LYS A 94 17.69 14.13 29.86
N THR A 95 17.79 12.88 30.26
CA THR A 95 17.52 12.43 31.63
C THR A 95 18.75 12.55 32.51
N GLU A 96 19.95 12.36 31.91
CA GLU A 96 21.26 12.52 32.52
C GLU A 96 22.19 13.12 31.48
N VAL A 97 23.32 13.73 31.95
CA VAL A 97 24.28 14.43 31.08
C VAL A 97 24.83 13.55 29.95
N LEU A 98 24.79 12.23 30.08
CA LEU A 98 25.38 11.24 29.17
C LEU A 98 24.34 10.41 28.36
N ARG A 99 23.02 10.64 28.53
CA ARG A 99 21.98 9.88 27.81
C ARG A 99 21.00 10.79 27.09
N PRO A 100 21.38 11.37 25.93
CA PRO A 100 20.43 12.06 25.09
C PRO A 100 19.43 11.03 24.49
N GLN A 101 18.15 11.34 24.60
CA GLN A 101 17.05 10.58 24.01
C GLN A 101 16.39 11.40 22.92
N LYS A 102 15.82 10.75 21.91
CA LYS A 102 15.06 11.42 20.86
C LYS A 102 13.95 10.55 20.33
N ILE A 103 12.88 11.20 19.87
CA ILE A 103 11.82 10.60 19.04
C ILE A 103 11.72 11.40 17.75
N GLU A 104 11.56 10.71 16.64
CA GLU A 104 11.38 11.30 15.32
C GLU A 104 10.15 10.73 14.65
N LEU A 105 9.28 11.60 14.17
CA LEU A 105 8.13 11.26 13.32
C LEU A 105 8.34 11.90 11.95
N LEU A 106 8.11 11.14 10.89
CA LEU A 106 8.30 11.58 9.51
C LEU A 106 6.98 11.53 8.76
N THR A 107 6.71 12.54 7.92
CA THR A 107 5.60 12.57 6.98
C THR A 107 5.99 13.31 5.69
N PHE A 108 5.26 13.05 4.63
CA PHE A 108 5.31 13.85 3.41
C PHE A 108 4.05 14.72 3.33
N LEU A 109 4.23 16.00 3.03
CA LEU A 109 3.16 16.95 2.82
C LEU A 109 3.18 17.40 1.37
N THR A 110 2.01 17.39 0.71
CA THR A 110 1.85 17.75 -0.69
C THR A 110 1.00 19.01 -0.83
N ASN A 111 1.42 19.91 -1.71
CA ASN A 111 0.69 21.14 -2.04
C ASN A 111 -0.45 20.88 -3.03
N PHE A 112 -1.58 20.39 -2.54
CA PHE A 112 -2.75 20.13 -3.38
C PHE A 112 -3.33 21.37 -4.05
N LYS A 113 -3.18 22.57 -3.45
CA LYS A 113 -3.73 23.81 -4.03
C LYS A 113 -2.97 24.24 -5.27
N SER A 114 -1.65 24.17 -5.28
CA SER A 114 -0.87 24.54 -6.45
C SER A 114 -0.95 23.52 -7.58
N LEU A 115 -1.21 22.25 -7.26
CA LEU A 115 -1.55 21.23 -8.26
C LEU A 115 -2.88 21.53 -8.97
N GLN A 116 -3.81 22.19 -8.26
CA GLN A 116 -5.11 22.59 -8.80
C GLN A 116 -5.03 23.85 -9.66
N GLU A 117 -4.09 24.78 -9.38
CA GLU A 117 -3.92 26.03 -10.12
C GLU A 117 -3.03 25.87 -11.37
N SER A 118 -2.23 24.83 -11.44
CA SER A 118 -1.30 24.52 -12.51
C SER A 118 -1.97 23.75 -13.67
N GLY A 119 -3.23 24.04 -13.96
CA GLY A 119 -4.00 23.46 -15.07
C GLY A 119 -3.48 23.86 -16.47
N GLY A 120 -2.23 23.53 -16.76
CA GLY A 120 -1.58 23.62 -18.04
C GLY A 120 -0.88 22.30 -18.32
N ASP A 121 -1.39 21.60 -19.31
CA ASP A 121 -0.89 20.39 -19.95
C ASP A 121 0.62 20.15 -19.81
N SER A 122 1.03 19.33 -18.85
CA SER A 122 2.35 18.69 -18.81
C SER A 122 2.32 17.50 -17.84
N GLY A 123 2.18 16.34 -18.35
CA GLY A 123 2.52 14.97 -17.98
C GLY A 123 3.07 14.66 -16.57
N GLY A 124 2.33 14.95 -15.51
CA GLY A 124 2.66 14.50 -14.16
C GLY A 124 1.37 14.25 -13.40
N GLY A 125 1.14 13.01 -12.95
CA GLY A 125 -0.10 12.53 -12.35
C GLY A 125 -0.53 13.22 -11.05
N GLY A 126 -0.88 14.52 -11.14
CA GLY A 126 -1.58 15.23 -10.08
C GLY A 126 -3.07 15.22 -10.38
N LEU A 127 -3.89 15.02 -9.35
CA LEU A 127 -5.36 15.11 -9.44
C LEU A 127 -5.79 16.55 -9.74
N SER A 128 -5.54 17.03 -10.97
CA SER A 128 -6.01 18.32 -11.46
C SER A 128 -7.39 18.16 -12.07
N GLY A 129 -8.38 18.88 -11.56
CA GLY A 129 -9.73 18.86 -12.10
C GLY A 129 -10.72 19.60 -11.23
N ASP A 130 -11.80 20.12 -11.82
CA ASP A 130 -12.94 20.63 -11.07
C ASP A 130 -13.78 19.47 -10.54
N TRP A 131 -13.39 18.93 -9.39
CA TRP A 131 -14.10 17.83 -8.73
C TRP A 131 -15.51 18.19 -8.26
N LYS A 132 -15.87 19.49 -8.25
CA LYS A 132 -17.24 19.93 -7.96
C LYS A 132 -18.17 19.73 -9.14
N ASN A 133 -17.63 19.78 -10.35
CA ASN A 133 -18.38 19.65 -11.59
C ASN A 133 -17.69 18.62 -12.51
N PRO A 134 -17.69 17.32 -12.17
CA PRO A 134 -17.11 16.30 -13.02
C PRO A 134 -17.84 16.26 -14.35
N ARG A 135 -17.11 16.20 -15.46
CA ARG A 135 -17.66 16.05 -16.80
C ARG A 135 -17.07 14.82 -17.47
N THR A 136 -17.87 14.13 -18.26
CA THR A 136 -17.36 13.11 -19.17
C THR A 136 -16.53 13.81 -20.26
N LEU A 137 -15.27 13.38 -20.41
CA LEU A 137 -14.41 13.88 -21.50
C LEU A 137 -14.67 13.09 -22.78
N GLY A 138 -14.65 11.76 -22.68
CA GLY A 138 -14.88 10.85 -23.78
C GLY A 138 -15.49 9.53 -23.30
N SER A 139 -15.95 8.75 -24.21
CA SER A 139 -16.48 7.41 -23.95
C SER A 139 -16.22 6.49 -25.14
N VAL A 140 -16.16 5.19 -24.87
CA VAL A 140 -16.06 4.16 -25.90
C VAL A 140 -17.12 3.09 -25.64
N ASP A 141 -17.81 2.68 -26.70
CA ASP A 141 -18.81 1.59 -26.65
C ASP A 141 -18.12 0.28 -27.05
N LEU A 142 -18.19 -0.73 -26.17
CA LEU A 142 -17.66 -2.08 -26.41
C LEU A 142 -18.66 -2.99 -27.12
N GLY A 143 -19.85 -2.48 -27.42
CA GLY A 143 -20.94 -3.22 -28.02
C GLY A 143 -21.84 -3.94 -27.00
N PRO A 144 -22.98 -4.46 -27.48
CA PRO A 144 -24.00 -5.04 -26.61
C PRO A 144 -23.57 -6.36 -25.97
N GLY A 145 -23.94 -6.54 -24.72
CA GLY A 145 -23.77 -7.79 -23.98
C GLY A 145 -22.40 -7.99 -23.35
N ASN A 146 -21.62 -6.91 -23.21
CA ASN A 146 -20.39 -6.88 -22.41
C ASN A 146 -20.63 -6.01 -21.17
N GLU A 147 -20.34 -6.55 -20.00
CA GLU A 147 -20.40 -5.84 -18.73
C GLU A 147 -18.98 -5.65 -18.23
N SER A 148 -18.52 -4.40 -18.20
CA SER A 148 -17.19 -4.08 -17.67
C SER A 148 -17.18 -4.31 -16.18
N VAL A 149 -16.18 -5.05 -15.68
CA VAL A 149 -16.09 -5.44 -14.26
C VAL A 149 -14.89 -4.87 -13.56
N ASP A 150 -13.78 -4.68 -14.29
CA ASP A 150 -12.55 -4.15 -13.73
C ASP A 150 -11.69 -3.49 -14.80
N LEU A 151 -10.84 -2.55 -14.40
CA LEU A 151 -9.88 -1.91 -15.28
C LEU A 151 -8.62 -1.49 -14.54
N ASP A 152 -7.50 -1.51 -15.25
CA ASP A 152 -6.26 -0.91 -14.81
C ASP A 152 -5.66 -0.02 -15.91
N VAL A 153 -4.87 0.97 -15.52
CA VAL A 153 -4.34 1.98 -16.43
C VAL A 153 -2.82 2.09 -16.31
N LEU A 154 -2.14 1.81 -17.40
CA LEU A 154 -0.70 1.99 -17.48
C LEU A 154 -0.35 2.87 -18.70
N ASN A 155 0.34 4.01 -18.47
CA ASN A 155 0.79 4.92 -19.52
C ASN A 155 -0.34 5.41 -20.46
N LYS A 156 -1.51 5.78 -19.91
CA LYS A 156 -2.71 6.21 -20.66
C LYS A 156 -3.34 5.12 -21.55
N ILE A 157 -2.92 3.90 -21.40
CA ILE A 157 -3.57 2.71 -21.97
C ILE A 157 -4.44 2.09 -20.89
N VAL A 158 -5.70 1.88 -21.19
CA VAL A 158 -6.67 1.22 -20.33
C VAL A 158 -6.74 -0.25 -20.74
N TYR A 159 -6.55 -1.11 -19.78
CA TYR A 159 -6.78 -2.56 -19.88
C TYR A 159 -8.07 -2.85 -19.15
N LEU A 160 -9.01 -3.46 -19.81
CA LEU A 160 -10.37 -3.61 -19.30
C LEU A 160 -10.81 -5.07 -19.34
N ALA A 161 -11.27 -5.55 -18.20
CA ALA A 161 -11.92 -6.85 -18.04
C ALA A 161 -13.44 -6.72 -18.14
N ALA A 162 -14.06 -7.68 -18.80
CA ALA A 162 -15.50 -7.74 -18.96
C ALA A 162 -16.07 -9.14 -18.70
N GLN A 163 -17.31 -9.19 -18.26
CA GLN A 163 -18.12 -10.41 -18.33
C GLN A 163 -18.85 -10.41 -19.66
N ALA A 164 -18.42 -11.29 -20.56
CA ALA A 164 -19.11 -11.44 -21.83
C ALA A 164 -20.44 -12.20 -21.65
N SER A 165 -21.50 -11.72 -22.27
CA SER A 165 -22.80 -12.39 -22.28
C SER A 165 -22.82 -13.72 -23.06
N ASP A 166 -21.79 -13.95 -23.87
CA ASP A 166 -21.56 -15.15 -24.66
C ASP A 166 -20.06 -15.48 -24.64
N LYS A 167 -19.71 -16.73 -24.37
CA LYS A 167 -18.33 -17.26 -24.39
C LYS A 167 -17.56 -17.01 -25.70
N LYS A 168 -18.21 -16.60 -26.76
CA LYS A 168 -17.61 -16.27 -28.06
C LYS A 168 -17.28 -14.79 -28.23
N LYS A 169 -17.70 -13.93 -27.30
CA LYS A 169 -17.42 -12.51 -27.33
C LYS A 169 -16.11 -12.19 -26.61
N PRO A 170 -15.41 -11.15 -27.03
CA PRO A 170 -14.26 -10.65 -26.27
C PRO A 170 -14.65 -10.27 -24.86
N ASP A 171 -13.76 -10.58 -23.92
CA ASP A 171 -13.87 -10.26 -22.50
C ASP A 171 -12.66 -9.46 -21.98
N PHE A 172 -11.67 -9.26 -22.81
CA PHE A 172 -10.51 -8.40 -22.54
C PHE A 172 -10.36 -7.36 -23.65
N TYR A 173 -10.11 -6.09 -23.28
CA TYR A 173 -9.95 -4.97 -24.21
C TYR A 173 -8.73 -4.13 -23.84
N ILE A 174 -8.02 -3.63 -24.86
CA ILE A 174 -6.99 -2.60 -24.76
C ILE A 174 -7.52 -1.35 -25.42
N ILE A 175 -7.58 -0.23 -24.67
CA ILE A 175 -8.13 1.03 -25.11
C ILE A 175 -7.04 2.10 -24.96
N ASP A 176 -6.76 2.80 -26.04
CA ASP A 176 -5.89 3.97 -26.04
C ASP A 176 -6.69 5.19 -25.57
N ALA A 177 -6.36 5.69 -24.40
CA ALA A 177 -6.93 6.90 -23.80
C ALA A 177 -5.90 8.05 -23.77
N THR A 178 -4.90 8.03 -24.66
CA THR A 178 -3.91 9.13 -24.78
C THR A 178 -4.61 10.44 -25.09
N ASP A 179 -5.61 10.40 -25.99
CA ASP A 179 -6.60 11.46 -26.16
C ASP A 179 -7.85 11.09 -25.33
N GLY A 180 -8.02 11.76 -24.19
CA GLY A 180 -9.15 11.47 -23.28
C GLY A 180 -10.51 11.87 -23.87
N GLU A 181 -10.57 12.72 -24.89
CA GLU A 181 -11.82 13.10 -25.55
C GLU A 181 -12.23 12.07 -26.61
N HIS A 182 -11.26 11.35 -27.18
CA HIS A 182 -11.49 10.36 -28.23
C HIS A 182 -10.77 9.03 -27.94
N PRO A 183 -11.16 8.30 -26.85
CA PRO A 183 -10.55 7.01 -26.56
C PRO A 183 -10.89 5.99 -27.65
N LEU A 184 -9.93 5.13 -28.01
CA LEU A 184 -10.04 4.17 -29.10
C LEU A 184 -9.73 2.75 -28.63
N VAL A 185 -10.58 1.79 -28.97
CA VAL A 185 -10.26 0.37 -28.81
C VAL A 185 -9.15 0.00 -29.78
N LYS A 186 -7.98 -0.37 -29.23
CA LYS A 186 -6.82 -0.84 -30.01
C LYS A 186 -6.96 -2.30 -30.40
N SER A 187 -7.36 -3.12 -29.44
CA SER A 187 -7.51 -4.56 -29.61
C SER A 187 -8.44 -5.15 -28.57
N ASN A 188 -8.84 -6.36 -28.81
CA ASN A 188 -9.58 -7.17 -27.86
C ASN A 188 -9.20 -8.64 -27.98
N LEU A 189 -9.47 -9.41 -26.95
CA LEU A 189 -9.23 -10.84 -26.91
C LEU A 189 -10.39 -11.53 -26.19
N ASN A 190 -10.74 -12.73 -26.65
CA ASN A 190 -11.65 -13.62 -25.94
C ASN A 190 -10.80 -14.61 -25.13
N THR A 191 -10.89 -14.54 -23.81
CA THR A 191 -10.11 -15.38 -22.89
C THR A 191 -10.91 -16.51 -22.26
N GLY A 192 -12.24 -16.57 -22.51
CA GLY A 192 -13.08 -17.66 -22.03
C GLY A 192 -14.47 -17.23 -21.56
N PRO A 193 -14.94 -17.74 -20.41
CA PRO A 193 -16.29 -17.47 -19.92
C PRO A 193 -16.49 -16.07 -19.30
N GLY A 194 -15.46 -15.24 -19.26
CA GLY A 194 -15.46 -13.90 -18.70
C GLY A 194 -14.50 -13.70 -17.55
N LEU A 195 -14.19 -12.45 -17.29
CA LEU A 195 -13.23 -12.00 -16.28
C LEU A 195 -13.95 -11.40 -15.07
N ASN A 196 -13.29 -11.43 -13.91
CA ASN A 196 -13.75 -10.76 -12.70
C ASN A 196 -12.80 -9.62 -12.27
N ALA A 197 -11.51 -9.74 -12.53
CA ALA A 197 -10.52 -8.73 -12.17
C ALA A 197 -9.29 -8.83 -13.09
N LEU A 198 -8.50 -7.76 -13.14
CA LEU A 198 -7.20 -7.74 -13.79
C LEU A 198 -6.21 -6.85 -13.04
N ASP A 199 -4.92 -7.05 -13.30
CA ASP A 199 -3.85 -6.16 -12.87
C ASP A 199 -2.74 -6.14 -13.92
N VAL A 200 -2.06 -5.00 -14.09
CA VAL A 200 -1.08 -4.78 -15.14
C VAL A 200 0.30 -4.51 -14.56
N ALA A 201 1.29 -5.25 -15.02
CA ALA A 201 2.68 -5.03 -14.65
C ALA A 201 3.61 -5.07 -15.86
N GLY A 202 4.12 -3.90 -16.25
CA GLY A 202 4.97 -3.75 -17.42
C GLY A 202 4.25 -4.14 -18.71
N GLN A 203 4.72 -5.19 -19.38
CA GLN A 203 4.11 -5.68 -20.62
C GLN A 203 3.11 -6.83 -20.41
N TYR A 204 2.89 -7.24 -19.17
CA TYR A 204 2.02 -8.36 -18.86
C TYR A 204 0.74 -7.89 -18.19
N VAL A 205 -0.38 -8.54 -18.56
CA VAL A 205 -1.67 -8.38 -17.91
C VAL A 205 -2.05 -9.72 -17.27
N TYR A 206 -2.40 -9.66 -16.02
CA TYR A 206 -2.82 -10.81 -15.21
C TYR A 206 -4.32 -10.76 -15.01
N LEU A 207 -5.00 -11.84 -15.36
CA LEU A 207 -6.45 -11.91 -15.41
C LEU A 207 -6.99 -12.93 -14.41
N ALA A 208 -7.95 -12.54 -13.61
CA ALA A 208 -8.78 -13.42 -12.79
C ALA A 208 -9.95 -13.92 -13.64
N ASN A 209 -9.81 -15.12 -14.21
CA ASN A 209 -10.77 -15.68 -15.16
C ASN A 209 -11.77 -16.62 -14.45
N ARG A 210 -13.03 -16.57 -14.84
CA ARG A 210 -14.12 -17.40 -14.29
C ARG A 210 -14.05 -18.86 -14.72
N ASP A 211 -13.10 -19.23 -15.56
CA ASP A 211 -12.88 -20.62 -15.97
C ASP A 211 -12.23 -21.41 -14.84
N ALA A 212 -12.89 -22.46 -14.39
CA ALA A 212 -12.40 -23.35 -13.34
C ALA A 212 -11.09 -24.09 -13.71
N ASP A 213 -10.75 -24.17 -15.00
CA ASP A 213 -9.50 -24.75 -15.50
C ASP A 213 -8.42 -23.72 -15.81
N ALA A 214 -8.70 -22.42 -15.61
CA ALA A 214 -7.81 -21.33 -15.98
C ALA A 214 -7.98 -20.09 -15.09
N GLN A 215 -8.02 -20.26 -13.77
CA GLN A 215 -8.29 -19.18 -12.81
C GLN A 215 -7.36 -17.98 -12.93
N LEU A 216 -6.09 -18.21 -13.26
CA LEU A 216 -5.15 -17.16 -13.62
C LEU A 216 -4.77 -17.28 -15.09
N GLN A 217 -4.96 -16.20 -15.84
CA GLN A 217 -4.45 -16.11 -17.20
C GLN A 217 -3.45 -14.95 -17.32
N ILE A 218 -2.47 -15.10 -18.21
CA ILE A 218 -1.42 -14.10 -18.43
C ILE A 218 -1.39 -13.75 -19.91
N ILE A 219 -1.56 -12.46 -20.20
CA ILE A 219 -1.44 -11.90 -21.53
C ILE A 219 -0.12 -11.14 -21.66
N ASN A 220 0.59 -11.34 -22.77
CA ASN A 220 1.64 -10.44 -23.19
C ASN A 220 1.02 -9.35 -24.09
N ALA A 221 1.05 -8.12 -23.62
CA ALA A 221 0.55 -6.92 -24.29
C ALA A 221 1.67 -6.00 -24.76
N SER A 222 2.88 -6.52 -25.02
CA SER A 222 4.00 -5.73 -25.58
C SER A 222 3.65 -5.11 -26.94
N ASP A 223 2.83 -5.77 -27.74
CA ASP A 223 2.14 -5.21 -28.89
C ASP A 223 0.67 -4.97 -28.54
N LEU A 224 0.31 -3.69 -28.35
CA LEU A 224 -1.05 -3.30 -27.96
C LEU A 224 -2.10 -3.59 -29.04
N ASN A 225 -1.69 -3.81 -30.29
CA ASN A 225 -2.60 -4.16 -31.37
C ASN A 225 -2.82 -5.67 -31.48
N ASN A 226 -1.89 -6.48 -30.96
CA ASN A 226 -1.93 -7.94 -31.04
C ASN A 226 -1.53 -8.57 -29.70
N PRO A 227 -2.33 -8.42 -28.63
CA PRO A 227 -2.07 -9.06 -27.36
C PRO A 227 -2.17 -10.60 -27.50
N VAL A 228 -1.33 -11.31 -26.78
CA VAL A 228 -1.25 -12.76 -26.86
C VAL A 228 -1.47 -13.39 -25.48
N LEU A 229 -2.44 -14.29 -25.36
CA LEU A 229 -2.58 -15.14 -24.18
C LEU A 229 -1.40 -16.14 -24.15
N ILE A 230 -0.47 -15.96 -23.23
CA ILE A 230 0.74 -16.78 -23.13
C ILE A 230 0.61 -17.90 -22.12
N LYS A 231 -0.31 -17.77 -21.15
CA LYS A 231 -0.51 -18.80 -20.12
C LYS A 231 -1.94 -18.80 -19.59
N SER A 232 -2.49 -20.01 -19.47
CA SER A 232 -3.63 -20.33 -18.61
C SER A 232 -3.13 -21.23 -17.48
N TYR A 233 -3.44 -20.89 -16.24
CA TYR A 233 -2.98 -21.59 -15.05
C TYR A 233 -4.16 -22.00 -14.18
N LYS A 234 -4.27 -23.31 -13.96
CA LYS A 234 -5.23 -23.91 -13.03
C LYS A 234 -4.59 -24.02 -11.65
N LEU A 235 -5.27 -23.52 -10.63
CA LEU A 235 -4.85 -23.71 -9.24
C LEU A 235 -4.97 -25.21 -8.85
N PRO A 236 -3.94 -25.78 -8.21
CA PRO A 236 -3.89 -27.23 -7.97
C PRO A 236 -4.92 -27.76 -6.96
N ASN A 237 -5.49 -26.90 -6.13
CA ASN A 237 -6.36 -27.27 -5.01
C ASN A 237 -7.78 -26.72 -5.14
N THR A 238 -8.23 -26.40 -6.34
CA THR A 238 -9.61 -25.93 -6.60
C THR A 238 -10.45 -27.08 -7.17
N SER A 239 -11.66 -27.26 -6.67
CA SER A 239 -12.65 -28.13 -7.29
C SER A 239 -13.20 -27.51 -8.59
N ASP A 240 -13.57 -28.35 -9.54
CA ASP A 240 -13.94 -27.92 -10.90
C ASP A 240 -15.16 -26.97 -10.96
N ASP A 241 -16.01 -26.92 -9.92
CA ASP A 241 -17.23 -26.12 -9.94
C ASP A 241 -17.18 -24.81 -9.13
N ASP A 242 -16.20 -24.62 -8.24
CA ASP A 242 -16.23 -23.55 -7.24
C ASP A 242 -15.02 -22.59 -7.28
N GLY A 243 -14.01 -22.89 -8.06
CA GLY A 243 -12.75 -22.12 -8.09
C GLY A 243 -12.85 -20.81 -8.89
N ILE A 244 -13.74 -19.88 -8.50
CA ILE A 244 -13.93 -18.60 -9.19
C ILE A 244 -13.09 -17.52 -8.51
N PRO A 245 -12.05 -16.95 -9.15
CA PRO A 245 -11.32 -15.80 -8.62
C PRO A 245 -12.19 -14.54 -8.69
N LEU A 246 -12.09 -13.70 -7.65
CA LEU A 246 -12.81 -12.44 -7.51
C LEU A 246 -11.91 -11.22 -7.58
N SER A 247 -10.69 -11.33 -7.08
CA SER A 247 -9.73 -10.23 -7.01
C SER A 247 -8.32 -10.69 -7.35
N ILE A 248 -7.50 -9.78 -7.84
CA ILE A 248 -6.11 -10.03 -8.23
C ILE A 248 -5.26 -8.82 -7.92
N PHE A 249 -4.03 -9.03 -7.47
CA PHE A 249 -3.06 -7.97 -7.24
C PHE A 249 -1.65 -8.45 -7.55
N TYR A 250 -0.89 -7.66 -8.31
CA TYR A 250 0.51 -7.92 -8.61
C TYR A 250 1.43 -7.13 -7.69
N ALA A 251 2.38 -7.77 -7.06
CA ALA A 251 3.48 -7.12 -6.37
C ALA A 251 4.74 -7.99 -6.37
N SER A 252 5.89 -7.39 -6.67
CA SER A 252 7.21 -8.04 -6.53
C SER A 252 7.29 -9.41 -7.21
N SER A 253 6.87 -9.51 -8.48
CA SER A 253 6.84 -10.76 -9.28
C SER A 253 5.93 -11.85 -8.71
N LYS A 254 4.93 -11.47 -7.93
CA LYS A 254 3.90 -12.38 -7.40
C LYS A 254 2.52 -11.87 -7.73
N ILE A 255 1.61 -12.81 -7.93
CA ILE A 255 0.18 -12.57 -7.97
C ILE A 255 -0.42 -13.02 -6.65
N TYR A 256 -1.22 -12.15 -6.09
CA TYR A 256 -2.11 -12.42 -4.96
C TYR A 256 -3.52 -12.55 -5.53
N LEU A 257 -4.09 -13.74 -5.44
CA LEU A 257 -5.36 -14.09 -6.06
C LEU A 257 -6.39 -14.42 -4.97
N GLY A 258 -7.47 -13.65 -4.95
CA GLY A 258 -8.61 -13.85 -4.06
C GLY A 258 -9.72 -14.60 -4.77
N MET A 259 -10.26 -15.62 -4.10
CA MET A 259 -11.29 -16.50 -4.65
C MET A 259 -12.64 -16.25 -3.98
N LYS A 260 -13.69 -16.62 -4.67
CA LYS A 260 -15.00 -16.83 -4.08
C LYS A 260 -14.91 -17.98 -3.07
N LYS A 261 -15.65 -17.88 -1.97
CA LYS A 261 -15.76 -18.97 -0.99
C LYS A 261 -16.09 -20.30 -1.67
N ASN A 262 -15.28 -21.29 -1.40
CA ASN A 262 -15.36 -22.63 -1.96
C ASN A 262 -14.90 -23.69 -0.91
N ASN A 263 -14.67 -24.92 -1.32
CA ASN A 263 -14.14 -25.97 -0.44
C ASN A 263 -12.60 -26.04 -0.38
N GLY A 264 -11.93 -25.03 -0.89
CA GLY A 264 -10.48 -24.89 -0.91
C GLY A 264 -10.06 -23.47 -0.54
N PRO A 265 -8.75 -23.18 -0.55
CA PRO A 265 -8.24 -21.88 -0.12
C PRO A 265 -8.74 -20.71 -0.97
N GLU A 266 -9.26 -19.66 -0.32
CA GLU A 266 -9.71 -18.44 -0.99
C GLU A 266 -8.60 -17.42 -1.22
N PHE A 267 -7.45 -17.56 -0.61
CA PHE A 267 -6.31 -16.68 -0.85
C PHE A 267 -5.11 -17.48 -1.33
N ASN A 268 -4.55 -17.06 -2.47
CA ASN A 268 -3.44 -17.77 -3.13
C ASN A 268 -2.33 -16.80 -3.51
N ILE A 269 -1.07 -17.22 -3.33
CA ILE A 269 0.13 -16.49 -3.73
C ILE A 269 0.83 -17.29 -4.79
N ILE A 270 1.03 -16.69 -5.97
CA ILE A 270 1.59 -17.34 -7.16
C ILE A 270 2.83 -16.56 -7.60
N ASP A 271 3.95 -17.23 -7.73
CA ASP A 271 5.16 -16.67 -8.36
C ASP A 271 4.96 -16.58 -9.87
N VAL A 272 5.13 -15.39 -10.40
CA VAL A 272 5.05 -15.07 -11.83
C VAL A 272 6.35 -14.42 -12.34
N SER A 273 7.47 -14.63 -11.66
CA SER A 273 8.80 -14.19 -12.13
C SER A 273 9.11 -14.74 -13.52
N ASN A 274 8.60 -15.92 -13.84
CA ASN A 274 8.51 -16.45 -15.21
C ASN A 274 7.03 -16.56 -15.62
N PRO A 275 6.47 -15.59 -16.40
CA PRO A 275 5.05 -15.59 -16.77
C PRO A 275 4.61 -16.82 -17.57
N ASN A 276 5.52 -17.50 -18.26
CA ASN A 276 5.20 -18.73 -18.98
C ASN A 276 5.09 -19.97 -18.07
N ASN A 277 5.59 -19.87 -16.82
CA ASN A 277 5.58 -20.99 -15.87
C ASN A 277 5.25 -20.49 -14.45
N PRO A 278 4.02 -20.05 -14.16
CA PRO A 278 3.56 -19.66 -12.83
C PRO A 278 3.67 -20.83 -11.84
N VAL A 279 4.00 -20.53 -10.57
CA VAL A 279 4.15 -21.52 -9.50
C VAL A 279 3.39 -21.07 -8.26
N LEU A 280 2.47 -21.90 -7.75
CA LEU A 280 1.81 -21.64 -6.47
C LEU A 280 2.85 -21.70 -5.34
N LEU A 281 3.00 -20.60 -4.59
CA LEU A 281 3.90 -20.51 -3.44
C LEU A 281 3.21 -20.89 -2.13
N GLY A 282 1.94 -20.55 -1.99
CA GLY A 282 1.17 -20.82 -0.81
C GLY A 282 -0.28 -20.40 -0.96
N SER A 283 -1.10 -20.90 -0.06
CA SER A 283 -2.53 -20.60 -0.03
C SER A 283 -3.04 -20.56 1.41
N TYR A 284 -4.14 -19.86 1.63
CA TYR A 284 -4.77 -19.72 2.94
C TYR A 284 -6.28 -19.79 2.81
N GLU A 285 -6.89 -20.57 3.71
CA GLU A 285 -8.34 -20.74 3.84
C GLU A 285 -8.90 -19.58 4.69
N ILE A 286 -9.77 -18.76 4.12
CA ILE A 286 -10.41 -17.62 4.80
C ILE A 286 -11.80 -18.01 5.31
N ASN A 287 -12.43 -18.99 4.66
CA ASN A 287 -13.83 -19.40 4.86
C ASN A 287 -14.86 -18.33 4.46
N ASP A 288 -14.48 -17.36 3.63
CA ASP A 288 -15.33 -16.31 3.09
C ASP A 288 -14.78 -15.82 1.73
N ASN A 289 -15.52 -14.97 1.01
CA ASN A 289 -15.06 -14.40 -0.25
C ASN A 289 -13.88 -13.44 -0.04
N ALA A 290 -12.84 -13.58 -0.84
CA ALA A 290 -11.76 -12.59 -0.95
C ALA A 290 -12.07 -11.60 -2.08
N ASN A 291 -12.92 -10.61 -1.78
CA ASN A 291 -13.48 -9.69 -2.77
C ASN A 291 -12.49 -8.65 -3.29
N ASP A 292 -11.48 -8.30 -2.48
CA ASP A 292 -10.45 -7.33 -2.84
C ASP A 292 -9.15 -7.63 -2.12
N ILE A 293 -8.03 -7.25 -2.74
CA ILE A 293 -6.67 -7.44 -2.22
C ILE A 293 -5.85 -6.18 -2.48
N TYR A 294 -5.18 -5.70 -1.45
CA TYR A 294 -4.20 -4.64 -1.56
C TYR A 294 -2.94 -4.99 -0.78
N ILE A 295 -1.79 -4.87 -1.41
CA ILE A 295 -0.48 -5.13 -0.79
C ILE A 295 0.29 -3.81 -0.70
N ASN A 296 0.62 -3.42 0.52
CA ASN A 296 1.51 -2.28 0.75
C ASN A 296 2.96 -2.78 0.76
N SER A 297 3.75 -2.36 -0.21
CA SER A 297 5.16 -2.74 -0.39
C SER A 297 6.11 -1.69 0.20
#